data_c8e3f22185ae94afa412973d071ed0de
#
_entry.id   c8e3f22185ae94afa412973d071ed0de
#
_cell.length_a   1.000
_cell.length_b   1.000
_cell.length_c   1.000
_cell.angle_alpha   90.00
_cell.angle_beta   90.00
_cell.angle_gamma   90.00
#
_symmetry.space_group_name_H-M   'P 1'
#
loop_
_entity.id
_entity.type
_entity.pdbx_description
1 polymer ?
#
loop_
_entity_poly.entity_id
_entity_poly.type
_entity_poly.pdbx_seq_one_letter_code
_entity_poly.pdbx_strand_id
1 'polypeptide(L)'
;MPPRCLLYYITDRTAFPGDELARRRRLLEKIREAAIAGVDFIQLREKDIPIRDLETLAREAVSAIAQLRTENRELRTFLLINSRTDVALAAQADGVHLRSDDISPREVRVIWKCAAAPCGEGTPARQLSPQDPLIAVSCHSPAEVAQAAAQGANLAVFAPVFEKKHANPTGLAALQKACEAKIPVLALGGVTLANAQSCLAAGASGIAAIRLFQDNDIAEVVKRIRLNL
;
A
#
# COMPACT_ATOMS: atom_id res chain seq x y z
N MET A 1 -6.86 18.75 15.59
CA MET A 1 -5.79 18.75 14.57
C MET A 1 -6.37 18.24 13.28
N PRO A 2 -6.08 18.83 12.12
CA PRO A 2 -6.50 18.25 10.85
C PRO A 2 -5.96 16.81 10.75
N PRO A 3 -6.70 15.90 10.11
CA PRO A 3 -6.22 14.53 9.96
C PRO A 3 -4.92 14.52 9.14
N ARG A 4 -3.90 13.80 9.61
CA ARG A 4 -2.61 13.66 8.95
C ARG A 4 -2.79 13.08 7.55
N CYS A 5 -2.17 13.68 6.54
CA CYS A 5 -2.12 13.15 5.18
C CYS A 5 -1.46 11.77 5.16
N LEU A 6 -2.17 10.77 4.65
CA LEU A 6 -1.68 9.40 4.50
C LEU A 6 -0.80 9.30 3.25
N LEU A 7 0.34 8.63 3.37
CA LEU A 7 1.30 8.43 2.30
C LEU A 7 1.44 6.95 1.99
N TYR A 8 1.34 6.61 0.70
CA TYR A 8 1.32 5.24 0.21
C TYR A 8 2.35 5.07 -0.93
N TYR A 9 3.45 4.41 -0.63
CA TYR A 9 4.48 4.09 -1.63
C TYR A 9 4.16 2.75 -2.30
N ILE A 10 4.12 2.75 -3.63
CA ILE A 10 3.96 1.53 -4.45
C ILE A 10 5.30 1.23 -5.10
N THR A 11 5.82 0.02 -4.91
CA THR A 11 7.15 -0.36 -5.42
C THR A 11 7.13 -0.74 -6.90
N ASP A 12 8.28 -0.55 -7.54
CA ASP A 12 8.59 -1.02 -8.90
C ASP A 12 10.12 -1.19 -9.01
N ARG A 13 10.64 -2.40 -8.69
CA ARG A 13 12.08 -2.63 -8.71
C ARG A 13 12.69 -2.53 -10.11
N THR A 14 11.88 -2.71 -11.15
CA THR A 14 12.37 -2.66 -12.54
C THR A 14 12.83 -1.27 -12.95
N ALA A 15 12.42 -0.23 -12.24
CA ALA A 15 12.89 1.14 -12.47
C ALA A 15 14.30 1.39 -11.90
N PHE A 16 14.85 0.51 -11.06
CA PHE A 16 16.23 0.63 -10.60
C PHE A 16 17.21 0.06 -11.64
N PRO A 17 18.39 0.69 -11.82
CA PRO A 17 19.42 0.18 -12.71
C PRO A 17 20.09 -1.07 -12.14
N GLY A 18 20.78 -1.82 -13.00
CA GLY A 18 21.56 -2.99 -12.64
C GLY A 18 20.85 -4.32 -12.89
N ASP A 19 21.49 -5.39 -12.42
CA ASP A 19 20.95 -6.74 -12.47
C ASP A 19 19.86 -6.97 -11.40
N GLU A 20 19.28 -8.16 -11.39
CA GLU A 20 18.17 -8.49 -10.47
C GLU A 20 18.59 -8.39 -9.00
N LEU A 21 19.82 -8.80 -8.67
CA LEU A 21 20.31 -8.74 -7.28
C LEU A 21 20.48 -7.27 -6.82
N ALA A 22 21.04 -6.41 -7.68
CA ALA A 22 21.19 -5.00 -7.41
C ALA A 22 19.84 -4.29 -7.25
N ARG A 23 18.87 -4.58 -8.14
CA ARG A 23 17.51 -4.04 -8.09
C ARG A 23 16.79 -4.44 -6.81
N ARG A 24 16.89 -5.71 -6.42
CA ARG A 24 16.27 -6.23 -5.19
C ARG A 24 16.86 -5.58 -3.94
N ARG A 25 18.20 -5.45 -3.86
CA ARG A 25 18.86 -4.75 -2.76
C ARG A 25 18.42 -3.29 -2.69
N ARG A 26 18.41 -2.58 -3.82
CA ARG A 26 18.00 -1.16 -3.87
C ARG A 26 16.53 -0.98 -3.48
N LEU A 27 15.65 -1.92 -3.86
CA LEU A 27 14.26 -1.91 -3.42
C LEU A 27 14.13 -2.03 -1.90
N LEU A 28 14.85 -2.96 -1.26
CA LEU A 28 14.82 -3.13 0.19
C LEU A 28 15.38 -1.90 0.93
N GLU A 29 16.44 -1.29 0.41
CA GLU A 29 16.94 -0.01 0.89
C GLU A 29 15.87 1.07 0.81
N LYS A 30 15.18 1.17 -0.33
CA LYS A 30 14.10 2.16 -0.55
C LYS A 30 12.89 1.94 0.36
N ILE A 31 12.54 0.70 0.65
CA ILE A 31 11.50 0.34 1.64
C ILE A 31 11.91 0.83 3.04
N ARG A 32 13.19 0.64 3.44
CA ARG A 32 13.70 1.15 4.72
C ARG A 32 13.69 2.68 4.78
N GLU A 33 14.16 3.35 3.71
CA GLU A 33 14.10 4.81 3.57
C GLU A 33 12.67 5.33 3.74
N ALA A 34 11.69 4.70 3.08
CA ALA A 34 10.29 5.08 3.16
C ALA A 34 9.72 4.91 4.58
N ALA A 35 10.03 3.81 5.24
CA ALA A 35 9.60 3.55 6.60
C ALA A 35 10.19 4.58 7.59
N ILE A 36 11.49 4.85 7.51
CA ILE A 36 12.17 5.85 8.35
C ILE A 36 11.61 7.26 8.11
N ALA A 37 11.33 7.62 6.86
CA ALA A 37 10.72 8.91 6.51
C ALA A 37 9.27 9.04 6.99
N GLY A 38 8.64 7.94 7.44
CA GLY A 38 7.30 7.92 7.99
C GLY A 38 6.20 7.81 6.92
N VAL A 39 6.46 7.15 5.80
CA VAL A 39 5.41 6.69 4.87
C VAL A 39 4.50 5.72 5.60
N ASP A 40 3.18 5.88 5.47
CA ASP A 40 2.21 5.12 6.25
C ASP A 40 2.00 3.70 5.70
N PHE A 41 2.00 3.56 4.36
CA PHE A 41 1.79 2.28 3.69
C PHE A 41 2.82 2.05 2.59
N ILE A 42 3.30 0.83 2.47
CA ILE A 42 4.15 0.38 1.37
C ILE A 42 3.46 -0.81 0.71
N GLN A 43 3.25 -0.74 -0.60
CA GLN A 43 2.76 -1.85 -1.41
C GLN A 43 3.92 -2.52 -2.13
N LEU A 44 4.21 -3.77 -1.79
CA LEU A 44 5.14 -4.60 -2.56
C LEU A 44 4.44 -5.10 -3.83
N ARG A 45 4.81 -4.52 -4.99
CA ARG A 45 4.13 -4.75 -6.27
C ARG A 45 5.14 -5.10 -7.36
N GLU A 46 5.62 -6.32 -7.32
CA GLU A 46 6.58 -6.88 -8.29
C GLU A 46 5.88 -7.96 -9.11
N LYS A 47 5.46 -7.59 -10.35
CA LYS A 47 4.55 -8.41 -11.17
C LYS A 47 5.25 -9.47 -12.03
N ASP A 48 6.55 -9.33 -12.21
CA ASP A 48 7.36 -10.04 -13.20
C ASP A 48 8.27 -11.11 -12.58
N ILE A 49 8.19 -11.32 -11.26
CA ILE A 49 8.97 -12.35 -10.57
C ILE A 49 8.13 -13.57 -10.23
N PRO A 50 8.74 -14.77 -10.19
CA PRO A 50 8.09 -15.99 -9.73
C PRO A 50 7.58 -15.86 -8.29
N ILE A 51 6.53 -16.61 -7.96
CA ILE A 51 5.89 -16.53 -6.64
C ILE A 51 6.84 -16.81 -5.47
N ARG A 52 7.78 -17.76 -5.63
CA ARG A 52 8.80 -18.08 -4.61
C ARG A 52 9.72 -16.90 -4.34
N ASP A 53 10.11 -16.19 -5.40
CA ASP A 53 10.96 -15.01 -5.30
C ASP A 53 10.20 -13.83 -4.68
N LEU A 54 8.91 -13.69 -5.01
CA LEU A 54 8.03 -12.70 -4.38
C LEU A 54 7.85 -12.98 -2.89
N GLU A 55 7.63 -14.24 -2.49
CA GLU A 55 7.52 -14.63 -1.09
C GLU A 55 8.82 -14.33 -0.33
N THR A 56 9.97 -14.69 -0.90
CA THR A 56 11.28 -14.42 -0.29
C THR A 56 11.49 -12.92 -0.11
N LEU A 57 11.23 -12.12 -1.15
CA LEU A 57 11.34 -10.66 -1.11
C LEU A 57 10.37 -10.04 -0.08
N ALA A 58 9.14 -10.57 0.01
CA ALA A 58 8.16 -10.13 0.98
C ALA A 58 8.63 -10.38 2.43
N ARG A 59 9.21 -11.56 2.71
CA ARG A 59 9.80 -11.89 4.03
C ARG A 59 10.97 -10.96 4.38
N GLU A 60 11.84 -10.66 3.42
CA GLU A 60 12.94 -9.71 3.61
C GLU A 60 12.42 -8.30 3.93
N ALA A 61 11.40 -7.84 3.21
CA ALA A 61 10.78 -6.53 3.44
C ALA A 61 10.06 -6.47 4.81
N VAL A 62 9.32 -7.52 5.19
CA VAL A 62 8.70 -7.64 6.53
C VAL A 62 9.75 -7.57 7.61
N SER A 63 10.83 -8.37 7.49
CA SER A 63 11.94 -8.39 8.45
C SER A 63 12.61 -7.02 8.59
N ALA A 64 12.85 -6.34 7.46
CA ALA A 64 13.45 -5.01 7.45
C ALA A 64 12.60 -3.97 8.20
N ILE A 65 11.28 -3.98 8.00
CA ILE A 65 10.36 -3.07 8.70
C ILE A 65 10.23 -3.46 10.18
N ALA A 66 10.16 -4.75 10.50
CA ALA A 66 10.08 -5.23 11.88
C ALA A 66 11.31 -4.82 12.70
N GLN A 67 12.51 -4.91 12.11
CA GLN A 67 13.74 -4.43 12.74
C GLN A 67 13.65 -2.92 13.05
N LEU A 68 13.22 -2.11 12.09
CA LEU A 68 13.05 -0.66 12.29
C LEU A 68 12.01 -0.33 13.37
N ARG A 69 10.91 -1.09 13.45
CA ARG A 69 9.88 -0.94 14.50
C ARG A 69 10.44 -1.28 15.91
N THR A 70 11.42 -2.18 15.99
CA THR A 70 12.10 -2.50 17.26
C THR A 70 13.02 -1.36 17.70
N GLU A 71 13.74 -0.76 16.74
CA GLU A 71 14.65 0.37 16.98
C GLU A 71 13.89 1.67 17.26
N ASN A 72 12.74 1.87 16.60
CA ASN A 72 11.87 3.03 16.76
C ASN A 72 10.40 2.61 16.90
N ARG A 73 9.90 2.60 18.16
CA ARG A 73 8.53 2.20 18.51
C ARG A 73 7.45 3.14 17.98
N GLU A 74 7.80 4.33 17.50
CA GLU A 74 6.85 5.28 16.88
C GLU A 74 6.62 5.00 15.40
N LEU A 75 7.45 4.15 14.79
CA LEU A 75 7.32 3.80 13.39
C LEU A 75 6.02 3.03 13.13
N ARG A 76 5.18 3.57 12.22
CA ARG A 76 3.82 3.10 11.91
C ARG A 76 3.63 2.71 10.45
N THR A 77 4.69 2.31 9.76
CA THR A 77 4.61 1.87 8.37
C THR A 77 4.03 0.46 8.27
N PHE A 78 3.03 0.26 7.39
CA PHE A 78 2.42 -1.03 7.10
C PHE A 78 2.87 -1.54 5.73
N LEU A 79 3.20 -2.83 5.62
CA LEU A 79 3.54 -3.51 4.37
C LEU A 79 2.36 -4.31 3.85
N LEU A 80 1.93 -4.01 2.63
CA LEU A 80 0.85 -4.68 1.92
C LEU A 80 1.39 -5.41 0.69
N ILE A 81 0.94 -6.64 0.47
CA ILE A 81 1.31 -7.40 -0.73
C ILE A 81 0.25 -7.20 -1.82
N ASN A 82 0.70 -6.91 -3.05
CA ASN A 82 -0.22 -6.71 -4.17
C ASN A 82 -0.88 -8.03 -4.60
N SER A 83 -2.21 -8.11 -4.59
CA SER A 83 -3.08 -9.19 -5.10
C SER A 83 -2.87 -10.59 -4.51
N ARG A 84 -1.77 -10.84 -3.81
CA ARG A 84 -1.36 -12.18 -3.37
C ARG A 84 -1.58 -12.36 -1.87
N THR A 85 -2.83 -12.67 -1.50
CA THR A 85 -3.21 -12.94 -0.09
C THR A 85 -2.43 -14.13 0.49
N ASP A 86 -2.13 -15.15 -0.30
CA ASP A 86 -1.31 -16.30 0.08
C ASP A 86 0.13 -15.90 0.44
N VAL A 87 0.75 -15.04 -0.37
CA VAL A 87 2.10 -14.50 -0.08
C VAL A 87 2.07 -13.58 1.14
N ALA A 88 1.04 -12.74 1.28
CA ALA A 88 0.90 -11.87 2.44
C ALA A 88 0.83 -12.68 3.75
N LEU A 89 0.04 -13.76 3.76
CA LEU A 89 -0.04 -14.69 4.87
C LEU A 89 1.27 -15.44 5.13
N ALA A 90 1.89 -15.96 4.07
CA ALA A 90 3.15 -16.72 4.18
C ALA A 90 4.30 -15.84 4.70
N ALA A 91 4.39 -14.59 4.26
CA ALA A 91 5.41 -13.64 4.69
C ALA A 91 5.08 -12.91 6.00
N GLN A 92 3.87 -13.09 6.55
CA GLN A 92 3.39 -12.36 7.73
C GLN A 92 3.38 -10.83 7.50
N ALA A 93 2.99 -10.39 6.30
CA ALA A 93 2.80 -8.97 6.01
C ALA A 93 1.59 -8.41 6.77
N ASP A 94 1.50 -7.09 6.89
CA ASP A 94 0.41 -6.42 7.62
C ASP A 94 -0.95 -6.55 6.89
N GLY A 95 -0.94 -6.88 5.58
CA GLY A 95 -2.17 -7.06 4.81
C GLY A 95 -1.94 -7.17 3.31
N VAL A 96 -2.98 -6.80 2.53
CA VAL A 96 -3.00 -6.98 1.09
C VAL A 96 -3.59 -5.76 0.38
N HIS A 97 -3.07 -5.47 -0.81
CA HIS A 97 -3.67 -4.51 -1.74
C HIS A 97 -4.35 -5.26 -2.87
N LEU A 98 -5.65 -5.19 -2.95
CA LEU A 98 -6.48 -5.87 -3.96
C LEU A 98 -6.68 -4.98 -5.19
N ARG A 99 -6.68 -5.59 -6.37
CA ARG A 99 -7.19 -4.97 -7.58
C ARG A 99 -8.73 -5.04 -7.56
N SER A 100 -9.37 -4.30 -8.45
CA SER A 100 -10.83 -4.29 -8.57
C SER A 100 -11.43 -5.65 -9.00
N ASP A 101 -10.62 -6.52 -9.63
CA ASP A 101 -10.97 -7.85 -10.12
C ASP A 101 -10.45 -9.01 -9.26
N ASP A 102 -9.82 -8.72 -8.12
CA ASP A 102 -9.38 -9.73 -7.14
C ASP A 102 -10.57 -10.19 -6.25
N ILE A 103 -10.31 -11.18 -5.39
CA ILE A 103 -11.28 -11.59 -4.36
C ILE A 103 -11.67 -10.41 -3.47
N SER A 104 -12.90 -10.46 -2.92
CA SER A 104 -13.41 -9.35 -2.13
C SER A 104 -12.69 -9.17 -0.77
N PRO A 105 -12.69 -7.97 -0.20
CA PRO A 105 -12.17 -7.74 1.15
C PRO A 105 -12.78 -8.68 2.22
N ARG A 106 -14.05 -9.02 2.08
CA ARG A 106 -14.74 -9.96 2.97
C ARG A 106 -14.14 -11.37 2.89
N GLU A 107 -13.87 -11.85 1.69
CA GLU A 107 -13.25 -13.17 1.47
C GLU A 107 -11.82 -13.20 2.02
N VAL A 108 -11.04 -12.14 1.81
CA VAL A 108 -9.70 -12.02 2.41
C VAL A 108 -9.76 -12.16 3.93
N ARG A 109 -10.71 -11.50 4.60
CA ARG A 109 -10.86 -11.61 6.07
C ARG A 109 -11.20 -13.02 6.52
N VAL A 110 -12.03 -13.73 5.76
CA VAL A 110 -12.35 -15.14 6.03
C VAL A 110 -11.10 -16.01 5.91
N ILE A 111 -10.37 -15.87 4.80
CA ILE A 111 -9.12 -16.63 4.57
C ILE A 111 -8.09 -16.33 5.68
N TRP A 112 -7.94 -15.06 6.06
CA TRP A 112 -7.01 -14.64 7.09
C TRP A 112 -7.33 -15.24 8.46
N LYS A 113 -8.60 -15.24 8.84
CA LYS A 113 -9.08 -15.88 10.10
C LYS A 113 -8.86 -17.39 10.08
N CYS A 114 -9.17 -18.06 8.97
CA CYS A 114 -8.92 -19.49 8.82
C CYS A 114 -7.43 -19.85 8.93
N ALA A 115 -6.54 -19.02 8.34
CA ALA A 115 -5.10 -19.24 8.39
C ALA A 115 -4.51 -19.00 9.81
N ALA A 116 -5.15 -18.18 10.64
CA ALA A 116 -4.76 -17.93 12.03
C ALA A 116 -5.28 -18.99 13.01
N ALA A 117 -6.27 -19.80 12.61
CA ALA A 117 -6.82 -20.86 13.45
C ALA A 117 -5.80 -22.01 13.62
N PRO A 118 -5.69 -22.61 14.81
CA PRO A 118 -4.83 -23.79 15.01
C PRO A 118 -5.32 -24.96 14.16
N CYS A 119 -4.46 -25.52 13.32
CA CYS A 119 -4.74 -26.71 12.54
C CYS A 119 -4.44 -27.98 13.39
N GLY A 120 -5.45 -28.52 14.09
CA GLY A 120 -5.38 -29.82 14.79
C GLY A 120 -4.70 -29.77 16.17
N GLU A 121 -4.94 -30.83 16.95
CA GLU A 121 -4.28 -31.05 18.24
C GLU A 121 -2.78 -31.30 18.04
N GLY A 122 -1.92 -30.49 18.68
CA GLY A 122 -0.46 -30.65 18.67
C GLY A 122 0.31 -29.82 17.62
N THR A 123 -0.37 -29.12 16.73
CA THR A 123 0.34 -28.17 15.84
C THR A 123 0.48 -26.83 16.57
N PRO A 124 1.72 -26.29 16.78
CA PRO A 124 1.85 -24.96 17.35
C PRO A 124 1.09 -23.99 16.46
N ALA A 125 0.16 -23.23 17.06
CA ALA A 125 -0.54 -22.17 16.36
C ALA A 125 0.53 -21.33 15.63
N ARG A 126 0.39 -21.21 14.29
CA ARG A 126 1.21 -20.27 13.53
C ARG A 126 1.07 -18.95 14.25
N GLN A 127 2.17 -18.33 14.67
CA GLN A 127 2.18 -17.00 15.27
C GLN A 127 1.86 -15.96 14.19
N LEU A 128 0.68 -16.11 13.56
CA LEU A 128 0.09 -15.03 12.81
C LEU A 128 -0.39 -14.04 13.86
N SER A 129 0.03 -12.80 13.73
CA SER A 129 -0.51 -11.72 14.56
C SER A 129 -2.04 -11.81 14.49
N PRO A 130 -2.77 -11.88 15.61
CA PRO A 130 -4.24 -12.04 15.62
C PRO A 130 -4.96 -10.80 15.10
N GLN A 131 -4.25 -9.84 14.53
CA GLN A 131 -4.82 -8.61 14.01
C GLN A 131 -5.52 -8.89 12.68
N ASP A 132 -6.70 -8.31 12.49
CA ASP A 132 -7.38 -8.27 11.19
C ASP A 132 -6.44 -7.70 10.12
N PRO A 133 -6.41 -8.28 8.89
CA PRO A 133 -5.54 -7.78 7.83
C PRO A 133 -5.92 -6.36 7.44
N LEU A 134 -4.93 -5.55 7.13
CA LEU A 134 -5.14 -4.28 6.48
C LEU A 134 -5.40 -4.51 4.99
N ILE A 135 -6.55 -4.07 4.50
CA ILE A 135 -6.98 -4.30 3.12
C ILE A 135 -7.16 -2.98 2.40
N ALA A 136 -6.29 -2.74 1.41
CA ALA A 136 -6.43 -1.66 0.45
C ALA A 136 -7.05 -2.17 -0.84
N VAL A 137 -7.84 -1.35 -1.55
CA VAL A 137 -8.45 -1.72 -2.83
C VAL A 137 -8.20 -0.65 -3.88
N SER A 138 -7.74 -1.06 -5.08
CA SER A 138 -7.69 -0.19 -6.26
C SER A 138 -9.10 0.05 -6.77
N CYS A 139 -9.47 1.32 -6.98
CA CYS A 139 -10.78 1.74 -7.47
C CYS A 139 -10.63 2.75 -8.61
N HIS A 140 -11.51 2.66 -9.60
CA HIS A 140 -11.52 3.50 -10.81
C HIS A 140 -12.80 4.33 -10.94
N SER A 141 -13.77 4.11 -10.06
CA SER A 141 -15.02 4.87 -10.00
C SER A 141 -15.47 5.08 -8.55
N PRO A 142 -16.28 6.13 -8.26
CA PRO A 142 -16.88 6.31 -6.93
C PRO A 142 -17.73 5.12 -6.48
N ALA A 143 -18.39 4.42 -7.41
CA ALA A 143 -19.17 3.23 -7.11
C ALA A 143 -18.29 2.07 -6.60
N GLU A 144 -17.11 1.86 -7.19
CA GLU A 144 -16.15 0.85 -6.72
C GLU A 144 -15.65 1.18 -5.32
N VAL A 145 -15.41 2.46 -4.99
CA VAL A 145 -15.01 2.87 -3.64
C VAL A 145 -16.12 2.57 -2.63
N ALA A 146 -17.38 2.89 -2.96
CA ALA A 146 -18.52 2.56 -2.11
C ALA A 146 -18.68 1.05 -1.91
N GLN A 147 -18.46 0.26 -2.95
CA GLN A 147 -18.49 -1.20 -2.88
C GLN A 147 -17.34 -1.74 -2.00
N ALA A 148 -16.12 -1.25 -2.18
CA ALA A 148 -14.97 -1.64 -1.35
C ALA A 148 -15.25 -1.34 0.14
N ALA A 149 -15.82 -0.17 0.45
CA ALA A 149 -16.23 0.20 1.79
C ALA A 149 -17.28 -0.77 2.37
N ALA A 150 -18.32 -1.09 1.60
CA ALA A 150 -19.37 -2.02 2.00
C ALA A 150 -18.86 -3.46 2.22
N GLN A 151 -17.78 -3.83 1.53
CA GLN A 151 -17.11 -5.13 1.68
C GLN A 151 -16.06 -5.16 2.80
N GLY A 152 -15.84 -4.05 3.50
CA GLY A 152 -14.96 -3.97 4.65
C GLY A 152 -13.49 -3.70 4.30
N ALA A 153 -13.19 -3.03 3.18
CA ALA A 153 -11.87 -2.49 2.92
C ALA A 153 -11.50 -1.43 3.98
N ASN A 154 -10.21 -1.32 4.31
CA ASN A 154 -9.71 -0.32 5.24
C ASN A 154 -9.43 1.02 4.55
N LEU A 155 -9.07 1.00 3.26
CA LEU A 155 -8.85 2.18 2.44
C LEU A 155 -9.00 1.86 0.96
N ALA A 156 -9.28 2.89 0.15
CA ALA A 156 -9.31 2.81 -1.30
C ALA A 156 -8.18 3.63 -1.92
N VAL A 157 -7.59 3.13 -3.01
CA VAL A 157 -6.64 3.86 -3.85
C VAL A 157 -7.32 4.17 -5.17
N PHE A 158 -7.69 5.44 -5.36
CA PHE A 158 -8.47 5.92 -6.49
C PHE A 158 -7.57 6.38 -7.64
N ALA A 159 -7.70 5.79 -8.81
CA ALA A 159 -6.80 6.03 -9.94
C ALA A 159 -7.48 5.82 -11.32
N PRO A 160 -6.94 6.49 -12.37
CA PRO A 160 -5.93 7.55 -12.35
C PRO A 160 -6.59 8.92 -12.17
N VAL A 161 -6.12 9.76 -11.23
CA VAL A 161 -6.70 11.09 -11.02
C VAL A 161 -6.29 12.07 -12.12
N PHE A 162 -5.00 12.09 -12.47
CA PHE A 162 -4.45 12.93 -13.54
C PHE A 162 -4.02 12.09 -14.73
N GLU A 163 -3.70 12.77 -15.83
CA GLU A 163 -3.27 12.14 -17.07
C GLU A 163 -2.06 11.21 -16.84
N LYS A 164 -2.16 10.02 -17.41
CA LYS A 164 -1.12 9.01 -17.43
C LYS A 164 -1.04 8.42 -18.83
N LYS A 165 0.14 8.01 -19.28
CA LYS A 165 0.29 7.28 -20.55
C LYS A 165 -0.72 6.12 -20.60
N HIS A 166 -1.55 6.09 -21.63
CA HIS A 166 -2.54 5.03 -21.92
C HIS A 166 -3.75 4.90 -20.95
N ALA A 167 -4.06 5.93 -20.16
CA ALA A 167 -5.28 5.92 -19.34
C ALA A 167 -5.89 7.32 -19.29
N ASN A 168 -7.21 7.41 -19.53
CA ASN A 168 -7.96 8.64 -19.37
C ASN A 168 -8.05 9.00 -17.87
N PRO A 169 -7.80 10.26 -17.49
CA PRO A 169 -7.92 10.69 -16.11
C PRO A 169 -9.37 10.67 -15.66
N THR A 170 -9.62 10.24 -14.42
CA THR A 170 -10.94 10.34 -13.80
C THR A 170 -11.24 11.76 -13.33
N GLY A 171 -10.21 12.54 -13.03
CA GLY A 171 -10.27 13.94 -12.63
C GLY A 171 -10.61 14.15 -11.14
N LEU A 172 -10.44 15.41 -10.71
CA LEU A 172 -10.67 15.80 -9.32
C LEU A 172 -12.16 15.71 -8.91
N ALA A 173 -13.10 15.95 -9.84
CA ALA A 173 -14.53 15.85 -9.55
C ALA A 173 -14.96 14.41 -9.21
N ALA A 174 -14.43 13.41 -9.94
CA ALA A 174 -14.67 12.01 -9.61
C ALA A 174 -13.99 11.60 -8.30
N LEU A 175 -12.77 12.10 -8.04
CA LEU A 175 -12.08 11.90 -6.76
C LEU A 175 -12.91 12.47 -5.59
N GLN A 176 -13.42 13.71 -5.72
CA GLN A 176 -14.27 14.33 -4.70
C GLN A 176 -15.49 13.46 -4.38
N LYS A 177 -16.18 12.97 -5.40
CA LYS A 177 -17.31 12.06 -5.22
C LYS A 177 -16.91 10.72 -4.60
N ALA A 178 -15.75 10.19 -4.94
CA ALA A 178 -15.21 8.98 -4.31
C ALA A 178 -14.92 9.16 -2.82
N CYS A 179 -14.50 10.36 -2.41
CA CYS A 179 -14.20 10.70 -1.02
C CYS A 179 -15.45 10.84 -0.11
N GLU A 180 -16.67 10.81 -0.69
CA GLU A 180 -17.92 10.72 0.10
C GLU A 180 -18.09 9.34 0.77
N ALA A 181 -17.32 8.35 0.36
CA ALA A 181 -17.33 7.02 0.97
C ALA A 181 -16.79 7.05 2.41
N LYS A 182 -17.27 6.12 3.26
CA LYS A 182 -16.92 6.03 4.68
C LYS A 182 -15.57 5.33 4.95
N ILE A 183 -14.64 5.40 4.01
CA ILE A 183 -13.26 4.88 4.16
C ILE A 183 -12.27 5.93 3.64
N PRO A 184 -11.03 5.95 4.13
CA PRO A 184 -9.99 6.79 3.56
C PRO A 184 -9.78 6.51 2.07
N VAL A 185 -9.75 7.57 1.24
CA VAL A 185 -9.46 7.49 -0.19
C VAL A 185 -8.12 8.17 -0.47
N LEU A 186 -7.21 7.46 -1.11
CA LEU A 186 -5.90 7.97 -1.52
C LEU A 186 -5.88 8.19 -3.03
N ALA A 187 -5.41 9.36 -3.44
CA ALA A 187 -5.29 9.72 -4.86
C ALA A 187 -4.04 9.09 -5.48
N LEU A 188 -4.19 8.40 -6.63
CA LEU A 188 -3.12 7.81 -7.41
C LEU A 188 -3.25 8.17 -8.89
N GLY A 189 -2.13 8.22 -9.59
CA GLY A 189 -2.03 8.44 -11.03
C GLY A 189 -1.78 9.90 -11.39
N GLY A 190 -0.58 10.15 -11.93
CA GLY A 190 -0.11 11.47 -12.29
C GLY A 190 0.09 12.45 -11.13
N VAL A 191 0.06 11.97 -9.88
CA VAL A 191 0.26 12.81 -8.70
C VAL A 191 1.72 13.20 -8.56
N THR A 192 1.95 14.49 -8.32
CA THR A 192 3.25 15.15 -8.14
C THR A 192 3.19 16.08 -6.93
N LEU A 193 4.32 16.61 -6.49
CA LEU A 193 4.33 17.62 -5.42
C LEU A 193 3.54 18.89 -5.78
N ALA A 194 3.46 19.22 -7.09
CA ALA A 194 2.76 20.42 -7.55
C ALA A 194 1.22 20.29 -7.52
N ASN A 195 0.70 19.05 -7.68
CA ASN A 195 -0.76 18.83 -7.75
C ASN A 195 -1.33 18.02 -6.57
N ALA A 196 -0.50 17.56 -5.65
CA ALA A 196 -0.93 16.80 -4.47
C ALA A 196 -1.95 17.57 -3.63
N GLN A 197 -1.75 18.88 -3.45
CA GLN A 197 -2.66 19.75 -2.70
C GLN A 197 -4.07 19.77 -3.31
N SER A 198 -4.19 19.72 -4.65
CA SER A 198 -5.50 19.67 -5.31
C SER A 198 -6.26 18.39 -5.00
N CYS A 199 -5.55 17.25 -4.84
CA CYS A 199 -6.17 16.00 -4.42
C CYS A 199 -6.71 16.09 -2.98
N LEU A 200 -5.92 16.68 -2.07
CA LEU A 200 -6.32 16.85 -0.67
C LEU A 200 -7.48 17.82 -0.55
N ALA A 201 -7.48 18.91 -1.31
CA ALA A 201 -8.60 19.87 -1.40
C ALA A 201 -9.88 19.23 -1.96
N ALA A 202 -9.76 18.21 -2.81
CA ALA A 202 -10.88 17.39 -3.30
C ALA A 202 -11.36 16.35 -2.27
N GLY A 203 -10.79 16.30 -1.05
CA GLY A 203 -11.21 15.42 0.03
C GLY A 203 -10.40 14.12 0.17
N ALA A 204 -9.34 13.93 -0.63
CA ALA A 204 -8.49 12.76 -0.48
C ALA A 204 -7.83 12.73 0.91
N SER A 205 -7.84 11.58 1.56
CA SER A 205 -7.17 11.36 2.85
C SER A 205 -5.65 11.26 2.72
N GLY A 206 -5.15 11.17 1.49
CA GLY A 206 -3.71 11.04 1.23
C GLY A 206 -3.37 10.78 -0.23
N ILE A 207 -2.09 10.48 -0.44
CA ILE A 207 -1.47 10.32 -1.75
C ILE A 207 -0.83 8.94 -1.87
N ALA A 208 -1.12 8.25 -2.98
CA ALA A 208 -0.42 7.04 -3.39
C ALA A 208 0.43 7.33 -4.64
N ALA A 209 1.65 6.83 -4.70
CA ALA A 209 2.51 7.04 -5.85
C ALA A 209 3.61 5.96 -5.97
N ILE A 210 4.13 5.78 -7.19
CA ILE A 210 5.35 5.03 -7.48
C ILE A 210 6.51 6.02 -7.57
N ARG A 211 6.60 6.73 -8.67
CA ARG A 211 7.74 7.57 -9.02
C ARG A 211 7.99 8.74 -8.07
N LEU A 212 6.95 9.33 -7.51
CA LEU A 212 7.07 10.42 -6.54
C LEU A 212 7.96 10.03 -5.35
N PHE A 213 7.86 8.79 -4.88
CA PHE A 213 8.70 8.27 -3.80
C PHE A 213 9.97 7.60 -4.32
N GLN A 214 9.89 6.88 -5.43
CA GLN A 214 10.99 6.04 -5.91
C GLN A 214 12.12 6.84 -6.54
N ASP A 215 11.78 7.90 -7.31
CA ASP A 215 12.74 8.70 -8.08
C ASP A 215 13.27 9.92 -7.30
N ASN A 216 12.81 10.13 -6.06
CA ASN A 216 13.17 11.29 -5.25
C ASN A 216 13.70 10.88 -3.87
N ASP A 217 14.22 11.87 -3.14
CA ASP A 217 14.47 11.75 -1.70
C ASP A 217 13.13 11.66 -0.96
N ILE A 218 12.86 10.49 -0.36
CA ILE A 218 11.57 10.23 0.28
C ILE A 218 11.35 11.15 1.48
N ALA A 219 12.38 11.45 2.27
CA ALA A 219 12.27 12.29 3.45
C ALA A 219 11.85 13.70 3.05
N GLU A 220 12.43 14.25 1.97
CA GLU A 220 12.05 15.56 1.44
C GLU A 220 10.62 15.54 0.86
N VAL A 221 10.23 14.50 0.16
CA VAL A 221 8.85 14.32 -0.35
C VAL A 221 7.85 14.32 0.80
N VAL A 222 8.08 13.50 1.82
CA VAL A 222 7.22 13.40 3.02
C VAL A 222 7.11 14.73 3.72
N LYS A 223 8.25 15.42 3.95
CA LYS A 223 8.31 16.73 4.57
C LYS A 223 7.51 17.76 3.78
N ARG A 224 7.68 17.84 2.47
CA ARG A 224 6.98 18.81 1.61
C ARG A 224 5.47 18.57 1.56
N ILE A 225 5.02 17.32 1.49
CA ILE A 225 3.59 17.02 1.49
C ILE A 225 2.98 17.38 2.87
N ARG A 226 3.67 17.09 3.97
CA ARG A 226 3.13 17.32 5.33
C ARG A 226 3.25 18.75 5.85
N LEU A 227 4.23 19.52 5.37
CA LEU A 227 4.39 20.95 5.74
C LEU A 227 3.43 21.88 4.98
N ASN A 228 2.92 21.45 3.83
CA ASN A 228 1.98 22.25 3.02
C ASN A 228 0.52 21.96 3.36
N LEU A 229 0.28 21.28 4.48
CA LEU A 229 -1.02 21.00 5.09
C LEU A 229 -1.24 21.82 6.36
#